data_477630c2ff0d2f148398d11fd2d70c73
#
_entry.id   477630c2ff0d2f148398d11fd2d70c73
#
_cell.length_a   1.000
_cell.length_b   1.000
_cell.length_c   1.000
_cell.angle_alpha   90.00
_cell.angle_beta   90.00
_cell.angle_gamma   90.00
#
_symmetry.space_group_name_H-M   'P 1'
#
loop_
_entity.id
_entity.type
_entity.pdbx_description
1 polymer ?
#
loop_
_entity_poly.entity_id
_entity_poly.type
_entity_poly.pdbx_seq_one_letter_code
_entity_poly.pdbx_strand_id
1 'polypeptide(L)'
;MVNNSKKYCYFFNQFFVGRNENNMRRLYADIILNKDELKDSSRSLIEIEYYKISKKIWRNVGKKINLYGIEIIKKEYLGRRKVKEKNNLYNITSDEGVIDNLLNVLKRNRVTPIGLKDVIEEVM
;
A
#
# COMPACT_ATOMS: atom_id res chain seq x y z
N MET A 1 -5.23 1.24 -22.99
CA MET A 1 -4.79 0.00 -22.38
C MET A 1 -4.37 0.21 -20.96
N VAL A 2 -4.78 -0.67 -20.14
CA VAL A 2 -4.55 -0.58 -18.71
C VAL A 2 -3.06 -0.51 -18.38
N ASN A 3 -2.24 -1.23 -19.11
CA ASN A 3 -0.80 -1.28 -18.83
C ASN A 3 -0.10 0.06 -19.02
N ASN A 4 -0.57 0.87 -19.96
CA ASN A 4 0.03 2.16 -20.19
C ASN A 4 -0.24 3.13 -19.04
N SER A 5 -1.43 3.06 -18.45
CA SER A 5 -1.78 3.90 -17.31
C SER A 5 -0.88 3.64 -16.13
N LYS A 6 -0.55 2.37 -15.86
CA LYS A 6 0.35 2.02 -14.78
C LYS A 6 1.73 2.61 -14.98
N LYS A 7 2.26 2.53 -16.17
CA LYS A 7 3.58 3.05 -16.47
C LYS A 7 3.65 4.56 -16.29
N TYR A 8 2.60 5.26 -16.66
CA TYR A 8 2.56 6.71 -16.49
C TYR A 8 2.60 7.12 -15.03
N CYS A 9 1.93 6.38 -14.17
CA CYS A 9 1.96 6.69 -12.74
C CYS A 9 3.38 6.54 -12.19
N TYR A 10 4.10 5.52 -12.60
CA TYR A 10 5.48 5.34 -12.15
C TYR A 10 6.40 6.42 -12.71
N PHE A 11 6.14 6.90 -13.91
CA PHE A 11 6.88 8.01 -14.48
C PHE A 11 6.73 9.27 -13.65
N PHE A 12 5.53 9.57 -13.20
CA PHE A 12 5.32 10.73 -12.33
C PHE A 12 6.19 10.66 -11.10
N ASN A 13 6.33 9.49 -10.54
CA ASN A 13 7.18 9.31 -9.38
C ASN A 13 8.61 9.70 -9.67
N GLN A 14 9.12 9.35 -10.83
CA GLN A 14 10.50 9.69 -11.20
C GLN A 14 10.70 11.17 -11.42
N PHE A 15 9.74 11.83 -12.06
CA PHE A 15 9.89 13.25 -12.38
C PHE A 15 9.76 14.15 -11.17
N PHE A 16 9.01 13.76 -10.17
CA PHE A 16 8.70 14.63 -9.05
C PHE A 16 9.37 14.22 -7.76
N VAL A 17 10.34 13.36 -7.84
CA VAL A 17 10.98 12.76 -6.68
C VAL A 17 11.65 13.79 -5.77
N GLY A 18 12.12 14.88 -6.29
CA GLY A 18 12.77 15.90 -5.50
C GLY A 18 11.82 16.88 -4.83
N ARG A 19 10.55 16.81 -5.15
CA ARG A 19 9.54 17.74 -4.63
C ARG A 19 8.75 17.12 -3.51
N ASN A 20 9.40 16.86 -2.46
CA ASN A 20 8.81 16.13 -1.38
C ASN A 20 7.99 17.02 -0.47
N GLU A 21 6.74 17.19 -0.83
CA GLU A 21 5.82 17.99 -0.07
C GLU A 21 4.79 17.12 0.60
N ASN A 22 4.61 17.27 1.89
CA ASN A 22 3.44 16.78 2.59
C ASN A 22 2.95 15.37 2.25
N ASN A 23 3.83 14.39 2.39
CA ASN A 23 3.39 12.99 2.33
C ASN A 23 2.53 12.71 3.56
N MET A 24 1.29 12.32 3.34
CA MET A 24 0.40 11.90 4.41
C MET A 24 0.21 10.40 4.34
N ARG A 25 0.26 9.76 5.49
CA ARG A 25 0.02 8.33 5.61
C ARG A 25 -1.14 8.13 6.57
N ARG A 26 -2.16 7.44 6.11
CA ARG A 26 -3.36 7.23 6.91
C ARG A 26 -3.69 5.75 6.94
N LEU A 27 -3.91 5.23 8.14
CA LEU A 27 -4.31 3.83 8.28
C LEU A 27 -5.68 3.64 7.62
N TYR A 28 -5.76 2.69 6.72
CA TYR A 28 -6.99 2.32 6.05
C TYR A 28 -7.67 1.14 6.74
N ALA A 29 -6.91 0.10 7.07
CA ALA A 29 -7.44 -1.10 7.68
C ALA A 29 -6.35 -1.83 8.44
N ASP A 30 -6.78 -2.57 9.45
CA ASP A 30 -5.91 -3.37 10.30
C ASP A 30 -6.56 -4.74 10.46
N ILE A 31 -5.83 -5.79 10.09
CA ILE A 31 -6.34 -7.16 10.16
C ILE A 31 -5.46 -7.96 11.09
N ILE A 32 -6.10 -8.68 11.99
CA ILE A 32 -5.38 -9.56 12.92
C ILE A 32 -5.75 -11.00 12.57
N LEU A 33 -4.72 -11.78 12.26
CA LEU A 33 -4.86 -13.20 11.96
C LEU A 33 -4.24 -14.01 13.08
N ASN A 34 -5.05 -14.89 13.63
CA ASN A 34 -4.59 -15.76 14.70
C ASN A 34 -4.36 -17.16 14.14
N LYS A 35 -3.11 -17.63 14.24
CA LYS A 35 -2.75 -18.94 13.73
C LYS A 35 -3.02 -20.08 14.71
N ASP A 36 -3.74 -19.83 15.77
CA ASP A 36 -4.11 -20.88 16.72
C ASP A 36 -4.93 -22.00 16.11
N GLU A 37 -5.55 -21.72 14.96
CA GLU A 37 -6.32 -22.73 14.24
C GLU A 37 -5.44 -23.75 13.52
N LEU A 38 -4.18 -23.41 13.30
CA LEU A 38 -3.22 -24.38 12.79
C LEU A 38 -2.69 -25.15 13.98
N LYS A 39 -2.82 -26.45 13.94
CA LYS A 39 -2.44 -27.39 15.01
C LYS A 39 -0.97 -27.32 15.42
N ASP A 40 -0.38 -26.17 15.33
CA ASP A 40 1.01 -25.97 15.68
C ASP A 40 1.06 -25.36 17.07
N SER A 41 1.91 -25.90 17.91
CA SER A 41 2.04 -25.44 19.28
C SER A 41 2.63 -24.04 19.40
N SER A 42 3.10 -23.47 18.33
CA SER A 42 3.65 -22.11 18.34
C SER A 42 2.51 -21.13 18.05
N ARG A 43 2.13 -20.40 19.09
CA ARG A 43 1.16 -19.32 18.94
C ARG A 43 1.82 -18.20 18.16
N SER A 44 1.32 -17.92 16.97
CA SER A 44 1.75 -16.77 16.21
C SER A 44 0.55 -15.88 15.91
N LEU A 45 0.74 -14.61 16.11
CA LEU A 45 -0.23 -13.58 15.79
C LEU A 45 0.32 -12.78 14.64
N ILE A 46 -0.49 -12.61 13.60
CA ILE A 46 -0.10 -11.80 12.44
C ILE A 46 -1.03 -10.61 12.37
N GLU A 47 -0.43 -9.43 12.33
CA GLU A 47 -1.16 -8.19 12.10
C GLU A 47 -0.75 -7.63 10.76
N ILE A 48 -1.73 -7.27 9.93
CA ILE A 48 -1.47 -6.64 8.62
C ILE A 48 -2.15 -5.29 8.62
N GLU A 49 -1.36 -4.26 8.43
CA GLU A 49 -1.84 -2.88 8.37
C GLU A 49 -1.76 -2.38 6.93
N TYR A 50 -2.84 -1.77 6.47
CA TYR A 50 -2.92 -1.18 5.14
C TYR A 50 -3.03 0.32 5.26
N TYR A 51 -2.14 1.04 4.61
CA TYR A 51 -2.09 2.49 4.68
C TYR A 51 -2.32 3.10 3.32
N LYS A 52 -3.11 4.17 3.30
CA LYS A 52 -3.22 5.05 2.14
C LYS A 52 -2.16 6.13 2.29
N ILE A 53 -1.33 6.28 1.27
CA ILE A 53 -0.33 7.33 1.20
C ILE A 53 -0.86 8.37 0.22
N SER A 54 -0.78 9.64 0.60
CA SER A 54 -1.14 10.72 -0.30
C SER A 54 -0.02 11.75 -0.34
N LYS A 55 0.16 12.34 -1.49
CA LYS A 55 1.19 13.33 -1.73
C LYS A 55 0.62 14.40 -2.63
N LYS A 56 0.82 15.66 -2.25
CA LYS A 56 0.43 16.79 -3.09
C LYS A 56 1.62 17.22 -3.92
N ILE A 57 1.41 17.36 -5.20
CA ILE A 57 2.43 17.86 -6.09
C ILE A 57 1.87 19.03 -6.89
N TRP A 58 2.76 19.94 -7.25
CA TRP A 58 2.43 21.04 -8.12
C TRP A 58 2.57 20.58 -9.56
N ARG A 59 1.56 20.85 -10.35
CA ARG A 59 1.62 20.71 -11.78
C ARG A 59 1.60 22.10 -12.42
N ASN A 60 1.87 22.14 -13.70
CA ASN A 60 1.94 23.38 -14.46
C ASN A 60 0.85 24.35 -14.09
N VAL A 61 1.20 25.66 -14.00
CA VAL A 61 0.23 26.75 -13.84
C VAL A 61 -0.50 26.72 -12.51
N GLY A 62 0.22 26.39 -11.44
CA GLY A 62 -0.33 26.54 -10.10
C GLY A 62 -1.39 25.55 -9.68
N LYS A 63 -1.54 24.45 -10.42
CA LYS A 63 -2.47 23.41 -10.02
C LYS A 63 -1.79 22.37 -9.13
N LYS A 64 -2.41 22.10 -8.00
CA LYS A 64 -2.02 21.00 -7.12
C LYS A 64 -2.82 19.77 -7.45
N ILE A 65 -2.16 18.64 -7.56
CA ILE A 65 -2.83 17.36 -7.67
C ILE A 65 -2.38 16.46 -6.53
N ASN A 66 -3.26 15.55 -6.14
CA ASN A 66 -2.93 14.53 -5.15
C ASN A 66 -2.55 13.25 -5.90
N LEU A 67 -1.46 12.64 -5.45
CA LEU A 67 -1.09 11.31 -5.89
C LEU A 67 -1.21 10.36 -4.71
N TYR A 68 -1.77 9.19 -4.97
CA TYR A 68 -2.06 8.22 -3.93
C TYR A 68 -1.23 6.96 -4.12
N GLY A 69 -0.81 6.41 -3.01
CA GLY A 69 -0.09 5.16 -2.97
C GLY A 69 -0.58 4.28 -1.85
N ILE A 70 0.10 3.16 -1.68
CA ILE A 70 -0.28 2.15 -0.70
C ILE A 70 0.96 1.66 0.03
N GLU A 71 0.81 1.44 1.33
CA GLU A 71 1.82 0.77 2.12
C GLU A 71 1.16 -0.37 2.88
N ILE A 72 1.82 -1.52 2.88
CA ILE A 72 1.40 -2.66 3.68
C ILE A 72 2.50 -2.99 4.68
N ILE A 73 2.13 -3.10 5.93
CA ILE A 73 3.03 -3.52 7.00
C ILE A 73 2.48 -4.79 7.62
N LYS A 74 3.29 -5.82 7.63
CA LYS A 74 2.95 -7.08 8.27
C LYS A 74 3.83 -7.25 9.49
N LYS A 75 3.22 -7.48 10.64
CA LYS A 75 3.90 -7.76 11.89
C LYS A 75 3.56 -9.17 12.33
N GLU A 76 4.56 -9.97 12.55
CA GLU A 76 4.37 -11.33 13.03
C GLU A 76 4.99 -11.46 14.41
N TYR A 77 4.18 -11.91 15.36
CA TYR A 77 4.61 -12.08 16.74
C TYR A 77 4.79 -13.56 17.00
N LEU A 78 6.04 -13.98 17.13
CA LEU A 78 6.42 -15.37 17.38
C LEU A 78 6.97 -15.48 18.80
N GLY A 79 6.08 -15.69 19.76
CA GLY A 79 6.49 -15.69 21.15
C GLY A 79 7.09 -14.33 21.54
N ARG A 80 8.37 -14.31 21.87
CA ARG A 80 9.07 -13.08 22.22
C ARG A 80 9.65 -12.35 21.02
N ARG A 81 9.60 -12.97 19.84
CA ARG A 81 10.18 -12.39 18.62
C ARG A 81 9.11 -11.66 17.85
N LYS A 82 9.50 -10.55 17.26
CA LYS A 82 8.64 -9.79 16.38
C LYS A 82 9.34 -9.63 15.05
N VAL A 83 8.69 -10.08 13.99
CA VAL A 83 9.20 -9.93 12.63
C VAL A 83 8.31 -8.93 11.91
N LYS A 84 8.92 -7.97 11.25
CA LYS A 84 8.19 -6.92 10.54
C LYS A 84 8.60 -6.92 9.07
N GLU A 85 7.62 -6.97 8.19
CA GLU A 85 7.82 -6.81 6.75
C GLU A 85 7.05 -5.59 6.30
N LYS A 86 7.60 -4.87 5.35
CA LYS A 86 6.98 -3.66 4.84
C LYS A 86 7.23 -3.54 3.35
N ASN A 87 6.23 -3.11 2.62
CA ASN A 87 6.37 -2.76 1.21
C ASN A 87 5.42 -1.62 0.88
N ASN A 88 5.80 -0.80 -0.07
CA ASN A 88 4.99 0.32 -0.47
C ASN A 88 5.12 0.58 -1.96
N LEU A 89 4.09 1.19 -2.53
CA LEU A 89 4.08 1.70 -3.88
C LEU A 89 3.53 3.11 -3.84
N TYR A 90 4.33 4.05 -4.31
CA TYR A 90 3.94 5.45 -4.31
C TYR A 90 3.37 5.85 -5.66
N ASN A 91 2.55 6.89 -5.65
CA ASN A 91 2.09 7.56 -6.87
C ASN A 91 1.44 6.60 -7.87
N ILE A 92 0.53 5.76 -7.37
CA ILE A 92 -0.15 4.77 -8.20
C ILE A 92 -1.20 5.47 -9.07
N THR A 93 -1.94 6.40 -8.50
CA THR A 93 -3.05 7.07 -9.18
C THR A 93 -3.33 8.42 -8.55
N SER A 94 -3.91 9.31 -9.33
CA SER A 94 -4.41 10.58 -8.80
C SER A 94 -5.89 10.50 -8.41
N ASP A 95 -6.53 9.37 -8.63
CA ASP A 95 -7.95 9.18 -8.34
C ASP A 95 -8.11 8.48 -7.00
N GLU A 96 -8.67 9.18 -6.03
CA GLU A 96 -8.82 8.63 -4.70
C GLU A 96 -9.80 7.44 -4.67
N GLY A 97 -10.82 7.46 -5.53
CA GLY A 97 -11.72 6.33 -5.64
C GLY A 97 -11.02 5.06 -6.08
N VAL A 98 -10.09 5.19 -7.01
CA VAL A 98 -9.29 4.04 -7.48
C VAL A 98 -8.43 3.50 -6.33
N ILE A 99 -7.77 4.37 -5.58
CA ILE A 99 -6.91 3.90 -4.50
C ILE A 99 -7.72 3.24 -3.39
N ASP A 100 -8.90 3.77 -3.08
CA ASP A 100 -9.76 3.16 -2.08
C ASP A 100 -10.24 1.78 -2.50
N ASN A 101 -10.55 1.60 -3.79
CA ASN A 101 -10.93 0.29 -4.32
C ASN A 101 -9.77 -0.69 -4.24
N LEU A 102 -8.56 -0.23 -4.56
CA LEU A 102 -7.37 -1.08 -4.46
C LEU A 102 -7.12 -1.51 -3.02
N LEU A 103 -7.21 -0.57 -2.09
CA LEU A 103 -7.04 -0.87 -0.67
C LEU A 103 -8.06 -1.90 -0.19
N ASN A 104 -9.31 -1.76 -0.66
CA ASN A 104 -10.36 -2.70 -0.30
C ASN A 104 -10.08 -4.10 -0.83
N VAL A 105 -9.58 -4.21 -2.06
CA VAL A 105 -9.19 -5.48 -2.65
C VAL A 105 -8.05 -6.12 -1.85
N LEU A 106 -7.04 -5.33 -1.51
CA LEU A 106 -5.91 -5.83 -0.73
C LEU A 106 -6.35 -6.34 0.64
N LYS A 107 -7.18 -5.58 1.31
CA LYS A 107 -7.71 -5.96 2.61
C LYS A 107 -8.53 -7.25 2.53
N ARG A 108 -9.44 -7.30 1.57
CA ARG A 108 -10.36 -8.43 1.43
C ARG A 108 -9.61 -9.72 1.13
N ASN A 109 -8.54 -9.64 0.37
CA ASN A 109 -7.73 -10.80 0.01
C ASN A 109 -6.55 -11.02 0.95
N ARG A 110 -6.43 -10.22 2.00
CA ARG A 110 -5.37 -10.33 3.02
C ARG A 110 -3.99 -10.33 2.40
N VAL A 111 -3.77 -9.43 1.46
CA VAL A 111 -2.52 -9.35 0.72
C VAL A 111 -1.39 -8.91 1.65
N THR A 112 -0.29 -9.62 1.62
CA THR A 112 0.90 -9.31 2.41
C THR A 112 1.82 -8.37 1.63
N PRO A 113 2.84 -7.78 2.28
CA PRO A 113 3.74 -6.86 1.59
C PRO A 113 4.39 -7.43 0.34
N ILE A 114 4.76 -8.71 0.37
CA ILE A 114 5.43 -9.34 -0.77
C ILE A 114 4.53 -9.36 -2.00
N GLY A 115 3.23 -9.54 -1.81
CA GLY A 115 2.29 -9.63 -2.91
C GLY A 115 1.76 -8.30 -3.44
N LEU A 116 2.14 -7.18 -2.81
CA LEU A 116 1.55 -5.89 -3.13
C LEU A 116 1.69 -5.53 -4.61
N LYS A 117 2.90 -5.58 -5.13
CA LYS A 117 3.16 -5.17 -6.50
C LYS A 117 2.42 -6.05 -7.49
N ASP A 118 2.43 -7.36 -7.26
CA ASP A 118 1.78 -8.30 -8.17
C ASP A 118 0.27 -8.08 -8.22
N VAL A 119 -0.35 -7.84 -7.07
CA VAL A 119 -1.80 -7.60 -7.04
C VAL A 119 -2.14 -6.29 -7.75
N ILE A 120 -1.38 -5.23 -7.50
CA ILE A 120 -1.64 -3.96 -8.16
C ILE A 120 -1.51 -4.08 -9.66
N GLU A 121 -0.49 -4.78 -10.16
CA GLU A 121 -0.32 -5.00 -11.59
C GLU A 121 -1.45 -5.82 -12.19
N GLU A 122 -1.99 -6.77 -11.43
CA GLU A 122 -3.07 -7.62 -11.91
C GLU A 122 -4.41 -6.90 -11.98
N VAL A 123 -4.73 -6.05 -11.01
CA VAL A 123 -6.03 -5.40 -10.95
C VAL A 123 -6.08 -4.05 -11.64
N MET A 124 -4.96 -3.48 -11.98
CA MET A 124 -4.91 -2.27 -12.77
C MET A 124 -4.62 -2.60 -14.21
#